data_756a8f5f150677ac4a93b1e382a2c360
#
_entry.id   756a8f5f150677ac4a93b1e382a2c360
#
_cell.length_a   1.000
_cell.length_b   1.000
_cell.length_c   1.000
_cell.angle_alpha   90.00
_cell.angle_beta   90.00
_cell.angle_gamma   90.00
#
_symmetry.space_group_name_H-M   'P 1'
#
loop_
_entity.id
_entity.type
_entity.pdbx_description
1 polymer ?
#
loop_
_entity_poly.entity_id
_entity_poly.type
_entity_poly.pdbx_seq_one_letter_code
_entity_poly.pdbx_strand_id
1 'polypeptide(L)'
;MQPGRILIYGDSNVWGDKGFGENGVLLGRYAAKQQWPNILQRLLGDEYDIIQAGLCGRTAGEYAGQPPYLGGKIGYEIALREASPVSGVIIALGVNDAQNESASGEQIVADLQWYSAYTQAYAADSENDMAGGGSVWYIEPTVVPAQRYKPLASKLQCISEMLRATHTTISNSLDHNDDYAPDGIHFSLHGHRRMAQAMYDAIKQVENSHKYTVTHTKQGGNV
;
A
#
# COMPACT_ATOMS: atom_id res chain seq x y z
N MET A 1 11.76 1.90 -24.17
CA MET A 1 10.41 2.14 -23.57
C MET A 1 10.64 2.93 -22.30
N GLN A 2 9.76 3.86 -21.96
CA GLN A 2 9.82 4.49 -20.63
C GLN A 2 9.45 3.46 -19.56
N PRO A 3 10.08 3.48 -18.38
CA PRO A 3 9.71 2.58 -17.29
C PRO A 3 8.26 2.80 -16.86
N GLY A 4 7.59 1.73 -16.46
CA GLY A 4 6.29 1.82 -15.82
C GLY A 4 6.42 2.53 -14.46
N ARG A 5 5.54 3.49 -14.14
CA ARG A 5 5.59 4.20 -12.85
C ARG A 5 4.56 3.62 -11.88
N ILE A 6 4.97 3.35 -10.65
CA ILE A 6 4.08 2.84 -9.60
C ILE A 6 4.13 3.80 -8.41
N LEU A 7 2.98 4.40 -8.10
CA LEU A 7 2.82 5.21 -6.89
C LEU A 7 2.54 4.30 -5.69
N ILE A 8 3.35 4.41 -4.65
CA ILE A 8 3.12 3.78 -3.36
C ILE A 8 2.68 4.86 -2.36
N TYR A 9 1.41 4.83 -1.99
CA TYR A 9 0.81 5.79 -1.07
C TYR A 9 0.47 5.13 0.26
N GLY A 10 1.02 5.64 1.35
CA GLY A 10 0.84 4.98 2.65
C GLY A 10 1.30 5.80 3.86
N ASP A 11 1.39 5.11 4.97
CA ASP A 11 1.68 5.64 6.29
C ASP A 11 3.18 5.60 6.67
N SER A 12 3.47 5.50 7.97
CA SER A 12 4.81 5.41 8.53
C SER A 12 5.61 4.20 8.04
N ASN A 13 4.96 3.08 7.74
CA ASN A 13 5.61 1.89 7.19
C ASN A 13 6.09 2.10 5.75
N VAL A 14 5.40 2.93 4.96
CA VAL A 14 5.88 3.40 3.66
C VAL A 14 6.99 4.44 3.83
N TRP A 15 6.82 5.40 4.76
CA TRP A 15 7.84 6.41 5.06
C TRP A 15 9.15 5.80 5.59
N GLY A 16 9.07 4.63 6.23
CA GLY A 16 10.21 3.90 6.78
C GLY A 16 10.54 4.28 8.22
N ASP A 17 9.52 4.53 9.04
CA ASP A 17 9.65 4.73 10.48
C ASP A 17 10.18 3.46 11.15
N LYS A 18 11.07 3.62 12.12
CA LYS A 18 11.58 2.51 12.95
C LYS A 18 10.70 2.24 14.17
N GLY A 19 9.68 3.07 14.38
CA GLY A 19 8.81 2.99 15.55
C GLY A 19 9.49 3.40 16.85
N PHE A 20 9.01 2.81 17.93
CA PHE A 20 9.47 3.10 19.29
C PHE A 20 10.27 1.93 19.85
N GLY A 21 11.38 2.24 20.53
CA GLY A 21 12.12 1.25 21.31
C GLY A 21 11.35 0.82 22.55
N GLU A 22 11.87 -0.20 23.26
CA GLU A 22 11.27 -0.74 24.48
C GLU A 22 11.07 0.31 25.58
N ASN A 23 11.89 1.34 25.58
CA ASN A 23 11.83 2.47 26.51
C ASN A 23 10.89 3.61 26.03
N GLY A 24 10.12 3.41 24.95
CA GLY A 24 9.21 4.40 24.37
C GLY A 24 9.90 5.55 23.63
N VAL A 25 11.21 5.46 23.37
CA VAL A 25 11.95 6.47 22.61
C VAL A 25 11.78 6.22 21.11
N LEU A 26 11.49 7.28 20.36
CA LEU A 26 11.38 7.24 18.90
C LEU A 26 12.74 6.87 18.29
N LEU A 27 12.77 5.83 17.45
CA LEU A 27 14.00 5.29 16.83
C LEU A 27 14.36 5.98 15.52
N GLY A 28 13.52 6.89 15.03
CA GLY A 28 13.72 7.67 13.83
C GLY A 28 13.43 6.88 12.54
N ARG A 29 14.06 7.27 11.43
CA ARG A 29 13.80 6.73 10.09
C ARG A 29 14.91 5.79 9.62
N TYR A 30 14.55 4.74 8.91
CA TYR A 30 15.50 3.91 8.16
C TYR A 30 16.17 4.69 7.03
N ALA A 31 17.43 4.38 6.73
CA ALA A 31 18.07 4.89 5.53
C ALA A 31 17.28 4.46 4.27
N ALA A 32 17.25 5.29 3.24
CA ALA A 32 16.43 5.03 2.03
C ALA A 32 16.62 3.61 1.49
N LYS A 33 17.86 3.12 1.39
CA LYS A 33 18.17 1.76 0.91
C LYS A 33 17.58 0.61 1.76
N GLN A 34 17.07 0.90 2.95
CA GLN A 34 16.50 -0.07 3.89
C GLN A 34 14.97 -0.06 3.89
N GLN A 35 14.34 0.96 3.30
CA GLN A 35 12.89 1.10 3.21
C GLN A 35 12.35 0.20 2.11
N TRP A 36 11.23 -0.47 2.35
CA TRP A 36 10.69 -1.46 1.42
C TRP A 36 10.36 -0.92 0.02
N PRO A 37 9.88 0.32 -0.18
CA PRO A 37 9.67 0.83 -1.55
C PRO A 37 10.98 0.94 -2.34
N ASN A 38 12.06 1.35 -1.68
CA ASN A 38 13.38 1.44 -2.31
C ASN A 38 14.06 0.07 -2.50
N ILE A 39 13.73 -0.91 -1.66
CA ILE A 39 14.14 -2.30 -1.89
C ILE A 39 13.40 -2.85 -3.10
N LEU A 40 12.09 -2.63 -3.19
CA LEU A 40 11.25 -3.01 -4.33
C LEU A 40 11.76 -2.41 -5.64
N GLN A 41 12.12 -1.10 -5.64
CA GLN A 41 12.76 -0.45 -6.81
C GLN A 41 13.97 -1.24 -7.30
N ARG A 42 14.85 -1.68 -6.40
CA ARG A 42 16.04 -2.45 -6.79
C ARG A 42 15.72 -3.86 -7.31
N LEU A 43 14.67 -4.48 -6.79
CA LEU A 43 14.22 -5.79 -7.26
C LEU A 43 13.59 -5.72 -8.66
N LEU A 44 12.85 -4.64 -8.95
CA LEU A 44 12.22 -4.41 -10.25
C LEU A 44 13.19 -3.86 -11.29
N GLY A 45 14.31 -3.27 -10.86
CA GLY A 45 15.30 -2.68 -11.75
C GLY A 45 14.74 -1.48 -12.52
N ASP A 46 15.20 -1.32 -13.77
CA ASP A 46 14.85 -0.19 -14.64
C ASP A 46 13.51 -0.39 -15.38
N GLU A 47 12.83 -1.52 -15.15
CA GLU A 47 11.50 -1.76 -15.75
C GLU A 47 10.42 -0.87 -15.13
N TYR A 48 10.63 -0.43 -13.87
CA TYR A 48 9.70 0.40 -13.12
C TYR A 48 10.40 1.56 -12.40
N ASP A 49 9.66 2.65 -12.21
CA ASP A 49 10.01 3.80 -11.38
C ASP A 49 9.04 3.83 -10.19
N ILE A 50 9.56 3.59 -8.98
CA ILE A 50 8.75 3.55 -7.75
C ILE A 50 8.73 4.92 -7.09
N ILE A 51 7.53 5.49 -7.01
CA ILE A 51 7.28 6.78 -6.37
C ILE A 51 6.74 6.55 -4.97
N GLN A 52 7.54 6.90 -3.97
CA GLN A 52 7.20 6.70 -2.56
C GLN A 52 6.53 7.95 -1.98
N ALA A 53 5.29 7.82 -1.49
CA ALA A 53 4.52 8.87 -0.83
C ALA A 53 4.03 8.42 0.56
N GLY A 54 4.96 8.24 1.50
CA GLY A 54 4.69 7.86 2.91
C GLY A 54 4.60 9.07 3.83
N LEU A 55 3.68 9.04 4.81
CA LEU A 55 3.56 10.05 5.88
C LEU A 55 3.20 9.37 7.20
N CYS A 56 4.01 9.58 8.25
CA CYS A 56 3.73 9.02 9.57
C CYS A 56 2.37 9.46 10.10
N GLY A 57 1.59 8.50 10.64
CA GLY A 57 0.25 8.76 11.17
C GLY A 57 -0.86 8.94 10.14
N ARG A 58 -0.55 8.81 8.82
CA ARG A 58 -1.57 8.96 7.78
C ARG A 58 -2.69 7.92 7.93
N THR A 59 -3.92 8.39 7.83
CA THR A 59 -5.14 7.59 7.79
C THR A 59 -5.75 7.61 6.39
N ALA A 60 -6.56 6.62 6.04
CA ALA A 60 -7.33 6.61 4.80
C ALA A 60 -8.46 7.63 4.84
N GLY A 61 -9.14 7.74 6.00
CA GLY A 61 -10.22 8.68 6.26
C GLY A 61 -9.79 9.92 7.04
N GLU A 62 -10.79 10.76 7.34
CA GLU A 62 -10.66 11.91 8.21
C GLU A 62 -11.50 11.66 9.48
N TYR A 63 -10.89 11.79 10.66
CA TYR A 63 -11.52 11.48 11.93
C TYR A 63 -11.50 12.68 12.88
N ALA A 64 -12.53 12.78 13.71
CA ALA A 64 -12.65 13.84 14.71
C ALA A 64 -11.44 13.87 15.66
N GLY A 65 -10.88 15.05 15.90
CA GLY A 65 -9.70 15.24 16.76
C GLY A 65 -8.36 14.93 16.11
N GLN A 66 -8.35 14.42 14.88
CA GLN A 66 -7.12 14.21 14.11
C GLN A 66 -6.69 15.50 13.41
N PRO A 67 -5.37 15.79 13.32
CA PRO A 67 -4.89 16.88 12.47
C PRO A 67 -5.31 16.65 10.99
N PRO A 68 -5.89 17.66 10.31
CA PRO A 68 -6.43 17.49 8.95
C PRO A 68 -5.41 16.98 7.93
N TYR A 69 -4.13 17.32 8.08
CA TYR A 69 -3.07 16.89 7.18
C TYR A 69 -2.76 15.39 7.24
N LEU A 70 -3.26 14.68 8.25
CA LEU A 70 -3.14 13.22 8.37
C LEU A 70 -4.22 12.47 7.59
N GLY A 71 -5.34 13.13 7.26
CA GLY A 71 -6.33 12.58 6.34
C GLY A 71 -5.73 12.39 4.93
N GLY A 72 -5.75 11.17 4.42
CA GLY A 72 -4.97 10.81 3.23
C GLY A 72 -5.53 11.31 1.90
N LYS A 73 -6.84 11.65 1.82
CA LYS A 73 -7.50 11.91 0.52
C LYS A 73 -6.92 13.09 -0.24
N ILE A 74 -6.79 14.25 0.39
CA ILE A 74 -6.23 15.47 -0.25
C ILE A 74 -4.76 15.25 -0.67
N GLY A 75 -3.96 14.64 0.21
CA GLY A 75 -2.57 14.31 -0.12
C GLY A 75 -2.44 13.31 -1.27
N TYR A 76 -3.42 12.41 -1.40
CA TYR A 76 -3.45 11.43 -2.49
C TYR A 76 -3.72 12.08 -3.85
N GLU A 77 -4.68 12.99 -3.94
CA GLU A 77 -4.97 13.73 -5.17
C GLU A 77 -3.72 14.44 -5.72
N ILE A 78 -2.97 15.08 -4.83
CA ILE A 78 -1.71 15.73 -5.18
C ILE A 78 -0.67 14.71 -5.63
N ALA A 79 -0.46 13.66 -4.85
CA ALA A 79 0.55 12.63 -5.12
C ALA A 79 0.27 11.90 -6.45
N LEU A 80 -0.99 11.57 -6.74
CA LEU A 80 -1.38 10.91 -7.99
C LEU A 80 -1.09 11.80 -9.20
N ARG A 81 -1.47 13.07 -9.12
CA ARG A 81 -1.22 14.05 -10.20
C ARG A 81 0.27 14.25 -10.45
N GLU A 82 1.08 14.41 -9.42
CA GLU A 82 2.53 14.59 -9.54
C GLU A 82 3.25 13.32 -10.03
N ALA A 83 2.73 12.15 -9.65
CA ALA A 83 3.27 10.87 -10.09
C ALA A 83 2.89 10.51 -11.52
N SER A 84 1.77 11.01 -12.03
CA SER A 84 1.25 10.65 -13.35
C SER A 84 2.21 11.02 -14.50
N PRO A 85 2.24 10.22 -15.60
CA PRO A 85 1.44 9.01 -15.81
C PRO A 85 1.92 7.82 -14.98
N VAL A 86 0.99 7.09 -14.31
CA VAL A 86 1.33 5.88 -13.55
C VAL A 86 0.72 4.63 -14.18
N SER A 87 1.43 3.51 -14.05
CA SER A 87 0.97 2.18 -14.49
C SER A 87 0.13 1.49 -13.41
N GLY A 88 0.24 1.95 -12.16
CA GLY A 88 -0.51 1.40 -11.04
C GLY A 88 -0.27 2.17 -9.74
N VAL A 89 -1.13 1.91 -8.79
CA VAL A 89 -1.07 2.51 -7.45
C VAL A 89 -1.13 1.41 -6.39
N ILE A 90 -0.30 1.52 -5.37
CA ILE A 90 -0.32 0.67 -4.17
C ILE A 90 -0.76 1.52 -2.98
N ILE A 91 -1.87 1.16 -2.34
CA ILE A 91 -2.38 1.79 -1.13
C ILE A 91 -1.97 0.96 0.09
N ALA A 92 -1.21 1.56 1.00
CA ALA A 92 -0.71 0.95 2.22
C ALA A 92 -1.17 1.76 3.44
N LEU A 93 -2.48 1.71 3.73
CA LEU A 93 -3.17 2.44 4.78
C LEU A 93 -4.10 1.52 5.56
N GLY A 94 -4.65 2.00 6.68
CA GLY A 94 -5.66 1.31 7.47
C GLY A 94 -5.22 0.99 8.90
N VAL A 95 -3.93 0.90 9.19
CA VAL A 95 -3.44 0.62 10.56
C VAL A 95 -3.73 1.78 11.50
N ASN A 96 -3.47 3.02 11.07
CA ASN A 96 -3.77 4.21 11.87
C ASN A 96 -5.27 4.45 12.02
N ASP A 97 -6.03 4.16 10.97
CA ASP A 97 -7.50 4.18 11.00
C ASP A 97 -8.06 3.22 12.04
N ALA A 98 -7.56 1.99 12.04
CA ALA A 98 -8.01 0.95 12.96
C ALA A 98 -7.67 1.26 14.43
N GLN A 99 -6.65 2.06 14.71
CA GLN A 99 -6.32 2.55 16.04
C GLN A 99 -7.31 3.63 16.53
N ASN A 100 -8.08 4.25 15.64
CA ASN A 100 -9.11 5.18 16.02
C ASN A 100 -10.34 4.43 16.52
N GLU A 101 -10.71 4.63 17.80
CA GLU A 101 -11.83 3.94 18.43
C GLU A 101 -13.19 4.33 17.82
N SER A 102 -13.32 5.55 17.28
CA SER A 102 -14.54 6.03 16.66
C SER A 102 -14.78 5.52 15.24
N ALA A 103 -13.75 4.98 14.57
CA ALA A 103 -13.86 4.45 13.21
C ALA A 103 -14.33 3.00 13.22
N SER A 104 -15.44 2.68 12.56
CA SER A 104 -15.84 1.29 12.33
C SER A 104 -15.03 0.65 11.20
N GLY A 105 -15.02 -0.69 11.13
CA GLY A 105 -14.37 -1.41 10.04
C GLY A 105 -14.95 -1.05 8.68
N GLU A 106 -16.29 -0.93 8.61
CA GLU A 106 -17.03 -0.56 7.40
C GLU A 106 -16.66 0.86 6.93
N GLN A 107 -16.54 1.81 7.87
CA GLN A 107 -16.12 3.17 7.56
C GLN A 107 -14.71 3.19 6.98
N ILE A 108 -13.77 2.45 7.60
CA ILE A 108 -12.38 2.36 7.12
C ILE A 108 -12.32 1.76 5.71
N VAL A 109 -13.10 0.70 5.46
CA VAL A 109 -13.17 0.09 4.13
C VAL A 109 -13.75 1.06 3.10
N ALA A 110 -14.81 1.80 3.43
CA ALA A 110 -15.39 2.82 2.56
C ALA A 110 -14.36 3.93 2.23
N ASP A 111 -13.60 4.38 3.24
CA ASP A 111 -12.52 5.35 3.04
C ASP A 111 -11.40 4.80 2.15
N LEU A 112 -11.02 3.53 2.31
CA LEU A 112 -10.04 2.87 1.44
C LEU A 112 -10.57 2.72 0.00
N GLN A 113 -11.83 2.33 -0.18
CA GLN A 113 -12.46 2.19 -1.51
C GLN A 113 -12.49 3.50 -2.30
N TRP A 114 -12.54 4.63 -1.61
CA TRP A 114 -12.48 5.94 -2.25
C TRP A 114 -11.23 6.10 -3.13
N TYR A 115 -10.07 5.58 -2.71
CA TYR A 115 -8.82 5.69 -3.50
C TYR A 115 -8.91 4.99 -4.85
N SER A 116 -9.55 3.82 -4.90
CA SER A 116 -9.78 3.11 -6.16
C SER A 116 -10.75 3.88 -7.06
N ALA A 117 -11.87 4.34 -6.50
CA ALA A 117 -12.85 5.11 -7.25
C ALA A 117 -12.26 6.42 -7.81
N TYR A 118 -11.49 7.14 -6.99
CA TYR A 118 -10.81 8.37 -7.42
C TYR A 118 -9.79 8.09 -8.52
N THR A 119 -8.95 7.04 -8.37
CA THR A 119 -7.94 6.67 -9.37
C THR A 119 -8.59 6.31 -10.70
N GLN A 120 -9.69 5.56 -10.68
CA GLN A 120 -10.44 5.18 -11.89
C GLN A 120 -11.06 6.39 -12.56
N ALA A 121 -11.66 7.31 -11.79
CA ALA A 121 -12.21 8.56 -12.33
C ALA A 121 -11.11 9.45 -12.93
N TYR A 122 -9.96 9.54 -12.26
CA TYR A 122 -8.79 10.27 -12.76
C TYR A 122 -8.26 9.67 -14.07
N ALA A 123 -8.18 8.33 -14.15
CA ALA A 123 -7.71 7.63 -15.35
C ALA A 123 -8.69 7.72 -16.54
N ALA A 124 -9.99 7.88 -16.26
CA ALA A 124 -11.01 8.03 -17.29
C ALA A 124 -11.05 9.44 -17.92
N ASP A 125 -10.45 10.43 -17.27
CA ASP A 125 -10.32 11.77 -17.83
C ASP A 125 -9.24 11.76 -18.92
N SER A 126 -9.63 12.14 -20.14
CA SER A 126 -8.75 12.12 -21.32
C SER A 126 -7.58 13.12 -21.24
N GLU A 127 -7.63 14.07 -20.32
CA GLU A 127 -6.53 15.01 -20.08
C GLU A 127 -5.42 14.39 -19.21
N ASN A 128 -5.72 13.27 -18.51
CA ASN A 128 -4.80 12.58 -17.64
C ASN A 128 -4.22 11.35 -18.36
N ASP A 129 -2.94 11.39 -18.68
CA ASP A 129 -2.24 10.25 -19.30
C ASP A 129 -1.92 9.20 -18.24
N MET A 130 -2.80 8.19 -18.08
CA MET A 130 -2.56 7.04 -17.21
C MET A 130 -2.37 5.76 -18.01
N ALA A 131 -1.13 5.32 -18.11
CA ALA A 131 -0.79 4.03 -18.68
C ALA A 131 -1.31 2.90 -17.77
N GLY A 132 -2.23 2.07 -18.25
CA GLY A 132 -2.72 0.89 -17.51
C GLY A 132 -4.09 1.01 -16.84
N GLY A 133 -4.83 2.07 -17.14
CA GLY A 133 -6.27 2.14 -16.80
C GLY A 133 -6.62 2.23 -15.31
N GLY A 134 -5.70 2.73 -14.48
CA GLY A 134 -6.01 3.03 -13.07
C GLY A 134 -6.04 1.80 -12.14
N SER A 135 -5.18 0.82 -12.34
CA SER A 135 -5.05 -0.33 -11.43
C SER A 135 -4.65 0.10 -10.03
N VAL A 136 -5.41 -0.33 -9.02
CA VAL A 136 -5.11 -0.09 -7.61
C VAL A 136 -5.01 -1.40 -6.85
N TRP A 137 -3.93 -1.57 -6.11
CA TRP A 137 -3.70 -2.68 -5.20
C TRP A 137 -3.67 -2.20 -3.76
N TYR A 138 -4.26 -2.96 -2.85
CA TYR A 138 -4.24 -2.67 -1.43
C TYR A 138 -3.31 -3.63 -0.71
N ILE A 139 -2.38 -3.10 0.09
CA ILE A 139 -1.67 -3.93 1.06
C ILE A 139 -2.61 -4.17 2.24
N GLU A 140 -2.85 -5.42 2.59
CA GLU A 140 -3.65 -5.79 3.75
C GLU A 140 -3.01 -5.23 5.02
N PRO A 141 -3.70 -4.35 5.77
CA PRO A 141 -3.12 -3.77 6.97
C PRO A 141 -2.94 -4.82 8.06
N THR A 142 -1.82 -4.79 8.76
CA THR A 142 -1.50 -5.76 9.82
C THR A 142 -0.62 -5.17 10.92
N VAL A 143 -0.62 -5.84 12.06
CA VAL A 143 0.27 -5.60 13.20
C VAL A 143 0.80 -6.92 13.72
N VAL A 144 1.83 -6.87 14.59
CA VAL A 144 2.37 -8.09 15.21
C VAL A 144 1.25 -8.92 15.87
N PRO A 145 1.23 -10.25 15.69
CA PRO A 145 0.20 -11.13 16.26
C PRO A 145 0.39 -11.36 17.77
N ALA A 146 0.68 -10.29 18.52
CA ALA A 146 0.84 -10.35 19.97
C ALA A 146 -0.49 -10.17 20.69
N GLN A 147 -0.64 -10.82 21.86
CA GLN A 147 -1.87 -10.76 22.65
C GLN A 147 -2.32 -9.32 22.99
N ARG A 148 -1.37 -8.41 23.23
CA ARG A 148 -1.65 -6.98 23.52
C ARG A 148 -2.35 -6.24 22.37
N TYR A 149 -2.19 -6.71 21.12
CA TYR A 149 -2.78 -6.10 19.92
C TYR A 149 -3.98 -6.87 19.40
N LYS A 150 -4.46 -7.89 20.12
CA LYS A 150 -5.54 -8.77 19.65
C LYS A 150 -6.80 -8.02 19.17
N PRO A 151 -7.32 -7.01 19.87
CA PRO A 151 -8.49 -6.26 19.38
C PRO A 151 -8.21 -5.53 18.07
N LEU A 152 -7.04 -4.90 17.95
CA LEU A 152 -6.60 -4.22 16.75
C LEU A 152 -6.39 -5.22 15.60
N ALA A 153 -5.72 -6.33 15.83
CA ALA A 153 -5.50 -7.38 14.84
C ALA A 153 -6.83 -7.94 14.31
N SER A 154 -7.82 -8.17 15.19
CA SER A 154 -9.15 -8.62 14.77
C SER A 154 -9.89 -7.60 13.91
N LYS A 155 -9.78 -6.31 14.22
CA LYS A 155 -10.34 -5.22 13.41
C LYS A 155 -9.67 -5.15 12.04
N LEU A 156 -8.34 -5.26 11.99
CA LEU A 156 -7.56 -5.27 10.75
C LEU A 156 -7.86 -6.49 9.89
N GLN A 157 -8.05 -7.66 10.50
CA GLN A 157 -8.45 -8.88 9.78
C GLN A 157 -9.82 -8.67 9.11
N CYS A 158 -10.80 -8.13 9.81
CA CYS A 158 -12.13 -7.82 9.25
C CYS A 158 -12.01 -6.85 8.05
N ILE A 159 -11.22 -5.78 8.18
CA ILE A 159 -10.95 -4.84 7.09
C ILE A 159 -10.34 -5.56 5.89
N SER A 160 -9.34 -6.42 6.10
CA SER A 160 -8.69 -7.18 5.04
C SER A 160 -9.65 -8.13 4.33
N GLU A 161 -10.52 -8.82 5.06
CA GLU A 161 -11.55 -9.69 4.49
C GLU A 161 -12.53 -8.93 3.61
N MET A 162 -12.99 -7.76 4.07
CA MET A 162 -13.89 -6.89 3.31
C MET A 162 -13.23 -6.33 2.04
N LEU A 163 -11.95 -5.94 2.11
CA LEU A 163 -11.19 -5.48 0.96
C LEU A 163 -11.00 -6.59 -0.08
N ARG A 164 -10.63 -7.79 0.35
CA ARG A 164 -10.46 -8.95 -0.57
C ARG A 164 -11.73 -9.28 -1.34
N ALA A 165 -12.89 -9.06 -0.75
CA ALA A 165 -14.17 -9.33 -1.40
C ALA A 165 -14.46 -8.38 -2.58
N THR A 166 -13.83 -7.21 -2.63
CA THR A 166 -14.18 -6.14 -3.58
C THR A 166 -13.00 -5.59 -4.39
N HIS A 167 -11.76 -5.85 -3.97
CA HIS A 167 -10.55 -5.24 -4.55
C HIS A 167 -9.42 -6.25 -4.70
N THR A 168 -8.46 -5.93 -5.54
CA THR A 168 -7.19 -6.66 -5.58
C THR A 168 -6.36 -6.30 -4.36
N THR A 169 -6.20 -7.25 -3.47
CA THR A 169 -5.34 -7.10 -2.29
C THR A 169 -4.05 -7.87 -2.46
N ILE A 170 -3.00 -7.38 -1.81
CA ILE A 170 -1.74 -8.09 -1.68
C ILE A 170 -1.61 -8.47 -0.22
N SER A 171 -1.56 -9.78 0.02
CA SER A 171 -1.36 -10.29 1.37
C SER A 171 -0.03 -9.77 1.90
N ASN A 172 -0.12 -9.13 3.04
CA ASN A 172 1.02 -8.75 3.81
C ASN A 172 1.57 -10.03 4.48
N SER A 173 2.59 -10.63 3.93
CA SER A 173 3.22 -11.86 4.43
C SER A 173 3.94 -11.70 5.78
N LEU A 174 3.70 -10.60 6.51
CA LEU A 174 4.35 -10.29 7.78
C LEU A 174 3.57 -10.93 8.93
N ASP A 175 3.98 -12.13 9.31
CA ASP A 175 3.32 -12.98 10.30
C ASP A 175 4.24 -13.38 11.48
N HIS A 176 5.49 -12.92 11.47
CA HIS A 176 6.44 -13.19 12.53
C HIS A 176 6.73 -11.95 13.39
N ASN A 177 7.04 -12.17 14.67
CA ASN A 177 7.44 -11.07 15.57
C ASN A 177 8.66 -10.31 15.05
N ASP A 178 9.59 -11.00 14.37
CA ASP A 178 10.82 -10.42 13.81
C ASP A 178 10.54 -9.45 12.62
N ASP A 179 9.34 -9.48 12.06
CA ASP A 179 8.93 -8.56 11.00
C ASP A 179 8.63 -7.17 11.52
N TYR A 180 8.44 -7.04 12.84
CA TYR A 180 8.03 -5.79 13.47
C TYR A 180 9.11 -5.23 14.40
N ALA A 181 9.09 -3.92 14.56
CA ALA A 181 9.83 -3.22 15.60
C ALA A 181 9.27 -3.57 16.99
N PRO A 182 9.95 -3.22 18.10
CA PRO A 182 9.48 -3.53 19.45
C PRO A 182 8.08 -3.00 19.79
N ASP A 183 7.62 -1.95 19.10
CA ASP A 183 6.25 -1.43 19.23
C ASP A 183 5.18 -2.31 18.59
N GLY A 184 5.55 -3.29 17.76
CA GLY A 184 4.66 -4.25 17.15
C GLY A 184 3.77 -3.70 16.03
N ILE A 185 4.02 -2.48 15.56
CA ILE A 185 3.25 -1.78 14.52
C ILE A 185 4.15 -1.46 13.33
N HIS A 186 5.32 -0.89 13.59
CA HIS A 186 6.27 -0.53 12.54
C HIS A 186 7.09 -1.74 12.09
N PHE A 187 7.46 -1.74 10.82
CA PHE A 187 8.26 -2.84 10.28
C PHE A 187 9.71 -2.79 10.77
N SER A 188 10.25 -3.94 11.11
CA SER A 188 11.69 -4.12 11.31
C SER A 188 12.44 -4.09 9.98
N LEU A 189 13.77 -4.15 10.00
CA LEU A 189 14.56 -4.34 8.78
C LEU A 189 14.20 -5.65 8.05
N HIS A 190 13.84 -6.69 8.79
CA HIS A 190 13.38 -7.95 8.24
C HIS A 190 12.02 -7.77 7.56
N GLY A 191 11.07 -7.13 8.24
CA GLY A 191 9.75 -6.83 7.69
C GLY A 191 9.82 -5.98 6.42
N HIS A 192 10.68 -4.96 6.38
CA HIS A 192 10.88 -4.18 5.15
C HIS A 192 11.38 -5.05 3.97
N ARG A 193 12.27 -6.01 4.20
CA ARG A 193 12.74 -6.92 3.14
C ARG A 193 11.63 -7.87 2.68
N ARG A 194 10.89 -8.46 3.62
CA ARG A 194 9.79 -9.37 3.30
C ARG A 194 8.66 -8.65 2.55
N MET A 195 8.29 -7.43 2.98
CA MET A 195 7.30 -6.63 2.28
C MET A 195 7.72 -6.33 0.84
N ALA A 196 8.96 -5.91 0.63
CA ALA A 196 9.46 -5.65 -0.73
C ALA A 196 9.41 -6.90 -1.62
N GLN A 197 9.76 -8.07 -1.07
CA GLN A 197 9.69 -9.34 -1.81
C GLN A 197 8.24 -9.71 -2.15
N ALA A 198 7.31 -9.59 -1.20
CA ALA A 198 5.89 -9.86 -1.44
C ALA A 198 5.31 -8.96 -2.55
N MET A 199 5.67 -7.67 -2.54
CA MET A 199 5.25 -6.73 -3.59
C MET A 199 5.86 -7.08 -4.95
N TYR A 200 7.13 -7.44 -5.00
CA TYR A 200 7.80 -7.89 -6.22
C TYR A 200 7.09 -9.12 -6.82
N ASP A 201 6.82 -10.13 -5.99
CA ASP A 201 6.18 -11.36 -6.44
C ASP A 201 4.76 -11.09 -6.97
N ALA A 202 4.00 -10.23 -6.29
CA ALA A 202 2.66 -9.84 -6.72
C ALA A 202 2.67 -9.09 -8.07
N ILE A 203 3.58 -8.15 -8.27
CA ILE A 203 3.70 -7.40 -9.54
C ILE A 203 4.07 -8.36 -10.67
N LYS A 204 5.06 -9.25 -10.47
CA LYS A 204 5.48 -10.21 -11.48
C LYS A 204 4.38 -11.26 -11.81
N GLN A 205 3.55 -11.63 -10.84
CA GLN A 205 2.41 -12.50 -11.08
C GLN A 205 1.37 -11.85 -12.00
N VAL A 206 1.05 -10.57 -11.77
CA VAL A 206 0.12 -9.81 -12.62
C VAL A 206 0.66 -9.69 -14.04
N GLU A 207 1.94 -9.33 -14.22
CA GLU A 207 2.58 -9.26 -15.55
C GLU A 207 2.48 -10.57 -16.33
N ASN A 208 2.77 -11.67 -15.65
CA ASN A 208 2.72 -12.99 -16.28
C ASN A 208 1.29 -13.36 -16.70
N SER A 209 0.29 -13.05 -15.89
CA SER A 209 -1.11 -13.29 -16.22
C SER A 209 -1.56 -12.52 -17.47
N HIS A 210 -1.13 -11.28 -17.64
CA HIS A 210 -1.41 -10.49 -18.84
C HIS A 210 -0.73 -11.04 -20.10
N LYS A 211 0.52 -11.53 -20.00
CA LYS A 211 1.23 -12.14 -21.13
C LYS A 211 0.52 -13.40 -21.66
N TYR A 212 0.00 -14.23 -20.77
CA TYR A 212 -0.75 -15.44 -21.16
C TYR A 212 -2.08 -15.11 -21.87
N THR A 213 -2.78 -14.08 -21.47
CA THR A 213 -4.05 -13.66 -22.07
C THR A 213 -3.85 -13.13 -23.50
N VAL A 214 -2.79 -12.34 -23.74
CA VAL A 214 -2.48 -11.76 -25.05
C VAL A 214 -2.01 -12.82 -26.07
N THR A 215 -1.32 -13.87 -25.64
CA THR A 215 -0.86 -14.94 -26.54
C THR A 215 -1.99 -15.87 -26.99
N HIS A 216 -3.00 -16.09 -26.18
CA HIS A 216 -4.13 -16.95 -26.55
C HIS A 216 -5.19 -16.27 -27.42
N THR A 217 -5.32 -14.93 -27.33
CA THR A 217 -6.23 -14.19 -28.23
C THR A 217 -5.72 -14.10 -29.67
N LYS A 218 -4.41 -14.24 -29.91
CA LYS A 218 -3.82 -14.21 -31.27
C LYS A 218 -3.88 -15.56 -32.00
N GLN A 219 -4.16 -16.66 -31.33
CA GLN A 219 -4.27 -18.00 -31.96
C GLN A 219 -5.70 -18.40 -32.31
N GLY A 220 -6.74 -17.64 -31.88
CA GLY A 220 -8.13 -17.94 -32.16
C GLY A 220 -8.75 -17.26 -33.38
N GLY A 221 -7.97 -16.58 -34.20
CA GLY A 221 -8.43 -15.78 -35.33
C GLY A 221 -8.04 -16.35 -36.72
N ASN A 222 -8.16 -17.65 -36.94
CA ASN A 222 -8.12 -18.24 -38.27
C ASN A 222 -9.01 -19.51 -38.30
N VAL A 223 -10.27 -19.31 -38.51
CA VAL A 223 -11.16 -20.31 -39.13
C VAL A 223 -12.11 -19.56 -40.08
#